data_53d6d5c09af1853a6894508f5b91664f
#
_entry.id   53d6d5c09af1853a6894508f5b91664f
#
_cell.length_a   1.000
_cell.length_b   1.000
_cell.length_c   1.000
_cell.angle_alpha   90.00
_cell.angle_beta   90.00
_cell.angle_gamma   90.00
#
_symmetry.space_group_name_H-M   'P 1'
#
loop_
_entity.id
_entity.type
_entity.pdbx_description
1 polymer ?
#
loop_
_entity_poly.entity_id
_entity_poly.type
_entity_poly.pdbx_seq_one_letter_code
_entity_poly.pdbx_strand_id
1 'polypeptide(L)'
;MDKQEDGVFFKKFKEQLGKHQFTIGISDLAKMTGVSQTQLRYWEQKNYIHSLKVSEKNTTHRYSYGMLMRVHFIKMMLDEGFTLAAAVERADGYNNQMEMMRIFMMTAFQGIEERDGHH
;
A
#
# COMPACT_ATOMS: atom_id res chain seq x y z
N MET A 1 -26.34 -10.11 5.79
CA MET A 1 -25.69 -10.67 4.61
C MET A 1 -24.37 -10.01 4.33
N ASP A 2 -24.35 -8.72 4.30
CA ASP A 2 -23.12 -7.99 4.01
C ASP A 2 -22.03 -8.27 5.03
N LYS A 3 -22.38 -8.50 6.29
CA LYS A 3 -21.42 -8.81 7.33
C LYS A 3 -20.70 -10.14 7.12
N GLN A 4 -21.39 -11.13 6.54
CA GLN A 4 -20.78 -12.42 6.26
C GLN A 4 -19.85 -12.35 5.05
N GLU A 5 -20.26 -11.64 4.02
CA GLU A 5 -19.43 -11.44 2.82
C GLU A 5 -18.19 -10.63 3.15
N ASP A 6 -18.35 -9.57 3.94
CA ASP A 6 -17.22 -8.75 4.39
C ASP A 6 -16.27 -9.55 5.28
N GLY A 7 -16.81 -10.40 6.14
CA GLY A 7 -16.00 -11.24 7.01
C GLY A 7 -15.19 -12.27 6.23
N VAL A 8 -15.81 -12.89 5.22
CA VAL A 8 -15.15 -13.89 4.37
C VAL A 8 -14.05 -13.21 3.54
N PHE A 9 -14.36 -12.06 2.95
CA PHE A 9 -13.39 -11.29 2.17
C PHE A 9 -12.20 -10.91 3.03
N PHE A 10 -12.46 -10.37 4.22
CA PHE A 10 -11.41 -9.91 5.13
C PHE A 10 -10.54 -11.08 5.60
N LYS A 11 -11.15 -12.23 5.86
CA LYS A 11 -10.41 -13.43 6.24
C LYS A 11 -9.49 -13.91 5.13
N LYS A 12 -10.00 -13.96 3.89
CA LYS A 12 -9.20 -14.34 2.73
C LYS A 12 -8.06 -13.36 2.50
N PHE A 13 -8.34 -12.08 2.65
CA PHE A 13 -7.34 -11.02 2.49
C PHE A 13 -6.20 -11.21 3.49
N LYS A 14 -6.54 -11.48 4.76
CA LYS A 14 -5.53 -11.74 5.79
C LYS A 14 -4.70 -12.96 5.49
N GLU A 15 -5.34 -14.04 5.03
CA GLU A 15 -4.66 -15.28 4.69
C GLU A 15 -3.66 -15.05 3.55
N GLN A 16 -4.07 -14.31 2.54
CA GLN A 16 -3.20 -13.99 1.41
C GLN A 16 -2.02 -13.14 1.82
N LEU A 17 -2.25 -12.16 2.69
CA LEU A 17 -1.17 -11.33 3.22
C LEU A 17 -0.13 -12.18 3.96
N GLY A 18 -0.60 -13.13 4.78
CA GLY A 18 0.28 -14.00 5.56
C GLY A 18 1.06 -14.98 4.72
N LYS A 19 0.53 -15.36 3.57
CA LYS A 19 1.17 -16.33 2.68
C LYS A 19 2.09 -15.70 1.63
N HIS A 20 2.16 -14.39 1.57
CA HIS A 20 2.94 -13.64 0.58
C HIS A 20 2.59 -14.01 -0.87
N GLN A 21 1.41 -14.59 -1.10
CA GLN A 21 0.97 -14.99 -2.43
C GLN A 21 0.30 -13.85 -3.19
N PHE A 22 -0.10 -12.81 -2.48
CA PHE A 22 -0.81 -11.69 -3.06
C PHE A 22 0.17 -10.57 -3.36
N THR A 23 0.35 -10.29 -4.64
CA THR A 23 1.23 -9.22 -5.09
C THR A 23 0.53 -8.37 -6.12
N ILE A 24 0.99 -7.13 -6.29
CA ILE A 24 0.46 -6.21 -7.29
C ILE A 24 1.60 -5.64 -8.11
N GLY A 25 1.30 -5.30 -9.37
CA GLY A 25 2.28 -4.67 -10.24
C GLY A 25 2.38 -3.18 -9.98
N ILE A 26 3.40 -2.55 -10.56
CA ILE A 26 3.66 -1.13 -10.36
C ILE A 26 2.51 -0.25 -10.88
N SER A 27 1.87 -0.66 -11.98
CA SER A 27 0.75 0.09 -12.55
C SER A 27 -0.42 0.17 -11.57
N ASP A 28 -0.78 -0.96 -10.97
CA ASP A 28 -1.86 -1.02 -9.99
C ASP A 28 -1.48 -0.31 -8.69
N LEU A 29 -0.23 -0.46 -8.26
CA LEU A 29 0.26 0.24 -7.08
C LEU A 29 0.15 1.75 -7.26
N ALA A 30 0.53 2.26 -8.44
CA ALA A 30 0.41 3.67 -8.77
C ALA A 30 -1.04 4.14 -8.74
N LYS A 31 -1.94 3.37 -9.38
CA LYS A 31 -3.37 3.72 -9.42
C LYS A 31 -4.00 3.72 -8.04
N MET A 32 -3.67 2.74 -7.21
CA MET A 32 -4.27 2.60 -5.89
C MET A 32 -3.80 3.66 -4.90
N THR A 33 -2.56 4.13 -5.05
CA THR A 33 -1.97 5.07 -4.09
C THR A 33 -1.95 6.51 -4.57
N GLY A 34 -2.08 6.74 -5.87
CA GLY A 34 -1.95 8.07 -6.44
C GLY A 34 -0.49 8.53 -6.59
N VAL A 35 0.46 7.62 -6.40
CA VAL A 35 1.88 7.89 -6.61
C VAL A 35 2.25 7.47 -8.03
N SER A 36 2.96 8.32 -8.77
CA SER A 36 3.33 8.00 -10.14
C SER A 36 4.34 6.84 -10.18
N GLN A 37 4.35 6.12 -11.30
CA GLN A 37 5.32 5.03 -11.47
C GLN A 37 6.76 5.54 -11.41
N THR A 38 7.01 6.74 -11.93
CA THR A 38 8.33 7.37 -11.87
C THR A 38 8.76 7.58 -10.42
N GLN A 39 7.85 8.08 -9.57
CA GLN A 39 8.13 8.27 -8.16
C GLN A 39 8.35 6.94 -7.45
N LEU A 40 7.55 5.93 -7.77
CA LEU A 40 7.70 4.61 -7.17
C LEU A 40 9.06 4.00 -7.50
N ARG A 41 9.52 4.15 -8.75
CA ARG A 41 10.84 3.67 -9.15
C ARG A 41 11.94 4.40 -8.41
N TYR A 42 11.79 5.70 -8.22
CA TYR A 42 12.73 6.50 -7.46
C TYR A 42 12.78 6.04 -5.99
N TRP A 43 11.61 5.81 -5.39
CA TRP A 43 11.55 5.34 -4.00
C TRP A 43 12.19 3.96 -3.85
N GLU A 44 12.01 3.09 -4.83
CA GLU A 44 12.65 1.77 -4.82
C GLU A 44 14.17 1.91 -4.94
N GLN A 45 14.63 2.79 -5.82
CA GLN A 45 16.06 3.05 -6.00
C GLN A 45 16.70 3.57 -4.70
N LYS A 46 15.95 4.34 -3.93
CA LYS A 46 16.41 4.87 -2.64
C LYS A 46 16.22 3.89 -1.50
N ASN A 47 15.71 2.70 -1.78
CA ASN A 47 15.41 1.67 -0.77
C ASN A 47 14.34 2.09 0.23
N TYR A 48 13.47 3.01 -0.15
CA TYR A 48 12.32 3.39 0.67
C TYR A 48 11.20 2.35 0.57
N ILE A 49 11.11 1.67 -0.56
CA ILE A 49 10.19 0.56 -0.79
C ILE A 49 10.95 -0.56 -1.50
N HIS A 50 10.37 -1.77 -1.48
CA HIS A 50 11.00 -2.94 -2.06
C HIS A 50 10.03 -3.73 -2.91
N SER A 51 10.52 -4.25 -4.05
CA SER A 51 9.76 -5.17 -4.85
C SER A 51 10.15 -6.61 -4.51
N LEU A 52 9.28 -7.53 -4.89
CA LEU A 52 9.52 -8.97 -4.74
C LEU A 52 9.90 -9.54 -6.09
N LYS A 53 10.90 -10.44 -6.09
CA LYS A 53 11.22 -11.22 -7.28
C LYS A 53 10.28 -12.42 -7.33
N VAL A 54 9.44 -12.48 -8.36
CA VAL A 54 8.50 -13.59 -8.53
C VAL A 54 9.17 -14.77 -9.23
N SER A 55 10.11 -14.51 -10.14
CA SER A 55 10.94 -15.55 -10.77
C SER A 55 12.19 -14.91 -11.35
N GLU A 56 13.25 -15.72 -11.51
CA GLU A 56 14.51 -15.24 -12.09
C GLU A 56 14.36 -14.78 -13.54
N LYS A 57 13.38 -15.33 -14.25
CA LYS A 57 13.15 -15.00 -15.65
C LYS A 57 12.24 -13.81 -15.84
N ASN A 58 11.56 -13.37 -14.78
CA ASN A 58 10.58 -12.30 -14.87
C ASN A 58 11.17 -11.02 -14.30
N THR A 59 11.39 -10.02 -15.16
CA THR A 59 11.90 -8.72 -14.77
C THR A 59 10.81 -7.80 -14.26
N THR A 60 9.56 -8.26 -14.24
CA THR A 60 8.42 -7.47 -13.77
C THR A 60 8.47 -7.33 -12.26
N HIS A 61 8.44 -6.10 -11.80
CA HIS A 61 8.46 -5.81 -10.36
C HIS A 61 7.08 -6.04 -9.77
N ARG A 62 7.02 -6.85 -8.72
CA ARG A 62 5.80 -7.12 -7.97
C ARG A 62 5.97 -6.62 -6.55
N TYR A 63 4.90 -6.11 -5.98
CA TYR A 63 4.92 -5.52 -4.63
C TYR A 63 3.92 -6.22 -3.74
N SER A 64 4.31 -6.44 -2.49
CA SER A 64 3.42 -7.03 -1.49
C SER A 64 2.36 -6.02 -1.04
N TYR A 65 1.32 -6.52 -0.40
CA TYR A 65 0.32 -5.63 0.21
C TYR A 65 0.90 -4.80 1.35
N GLY A 66 1.94 -5.31 2.01
CA GLY A 66 2.68 -4.52 2.98
C GLY A 66 3.31 -3.28 2.34
N MET A 67 3.83 -3.43 1.12
CA MET A 67 4.37 -2.30 0.38
C MET A 67 3.28 -1.34 -0.08
N LEU A 68 2.11 -1.86 -0.46
CA LEU A 68 0.96 -1.03 -0.79
C LEU A 68 0.60 -0.12 0.40
N MET A 69 0.51 -0.70 1.59
CA MET A 69 0.20 0.05 2.81
C MET A 69 1.28 1.09 3.12
N ARG A 70 2.54 0.71 2.94
CA ARG A 70 3.67 1.62 3.16
C ARG A 70 3.63 2.81 2.20
N VAL A 71 3.44 2.55 0.90
CA VAL A 71 3.36 3.61 -0.11
C VAL A 71 2.20 4.54 0.19
N HIS A 72 1.04 3.97 0.52
CA HIS A 72 -0.13 4.76 0.89
C HIS A 72 0.16 5.68 2.07
N PHE A 73 0.80 5.16 3.11
CA PHE A 73 1.16 5.93 4.30
C PHE A 73 2.10 7.08 3.96
N ILE A 74 3.16 6.79 3.18
CA ILE A 74 4.13 7.81 2.78
C ILE A 74 3.41 8.91 1.98
N LYS A 75 2.56 8.54 1.03
CA LYS A 75 1.80 9.50 0.23
C LYS A 75 0.91 10.36 1.09
N MET A 76 0.22 9.76 2.05
CA MET A 76 -0.64 10.48 2.99
C MET A 76 0.15 11.54 3.76
N MET A 77 1.34 11.20 4.22
CA MET A 77 2.22 12.12 4.95
C MET A 77 2.71 13.26 4.06
N LEU A 78 3.06 12.94 2.80
CA LEU A 78 3.46 13.96 1.84
C LEU A 78 2.32 14.95 1.58
N ASP A 79 1.10 14.44 1.45
CA ASP A 79 -0.07 15.28 1.21
C ASP A 79 -0.34 16.21 2.40
N GLU A 80 0.07 15.81 3.60
CA GLU A 80 -0.05 16.66 4.79
C GLU A 80 1.12 17.65 4.95
N GLY A 81 2.08 17.62 4.04
CA GLY A 81 3.16 18.58 4.02
C GLY A 81 4.49 18.09 4.58
N PHE A 82 4.58 16.82 4.95
CA PHE A 82 5.86 16.27 5.40
C PHE A 82 6.80 16.08 4.23
N THR A 83 8.11 16.17 4.50
CA THR A 83 9.12 15.83 3.50
C THR A 83 9.12 14.31 3.28
N LEU A 84 9.66 13.89 2.14
CA LEU A 84 9.78 12.47 1.86
C LEU A 84 10.60 11.75 2.93
N ALA A 85 11.72 12.34 3.34
CA ALA A 85 12.59 11.78 4.37
C ALA A 85 11.82 11.60 5.69
N ALA A 86 11.04 12.60 6.11
CA ALA A 86 10.26 12.53 7.33
C ALA A 86 9.14 11.49 7.22
N ALA A 87 8.50 11.41 6.05
CA ALA A 87 7.45 10.42 5.81
C ALA A 87 7.98 9.00 5.88
N VAL A 88 9.14 8.75 5.28
CA VAL A 88 9.80 7.44 5.32
C VAL A 88 10.20 7.07 6.74
N GLU A 89 10.77 8.02 7.48
CA GLU A 89 11.15 7.78 8.87
C GLU A 89 9.95 7.40 9.72
N ARG A 90 8.82 8.08 9.53
CA ARG A 90 7.59 7.73 10.26
C ARG A 90 7.07 6.36 9.85
N ALA A 91 7.13 6.05 8.55
CA ALA A 91 6.73 4.72 8.07
C ALA A 91 7.59 3.62 8.69
N ASP A 92 8.89 3.87 8.85
CA ASP A 92 9.81 2.92 9.47
C ASP A 92 9.49 2.68 10.94
N GLY A 93 8.84 3.64 11.59
CA GLY A 93 8.41 3.50 12.97
C GLY A 93 7.26 2.53 13.16
N TYR A 94 6.56 2.16 12.10
CA TYR A 94 5.46 1.20 12.17
C TYR A 94 5.95 -0.19 11.82
N ASN A 95 6.44 -0.91 12.82
CA ASN A 95 6.93 -2.28 12.64
C ASN A 95 5.81 -3.32 12.70
N ASN A 96 4.60 -2.90 13.06
CA ASN A 96 3.45 -3.79 13.22
C ASN A 96 2.55 -3.68 11.99
N GLN A 97 2.44 -4.78 11.24
CA GLN A 97 1.58 -4.85 10.06
C GLN A 97 0.11 -4.58 10.38
N MET A 98 -0.34 -4.98 11.56
CA MET A 98 -1.72 -4.75 11.97
C MET A 98 -2.02 -3.26 12.12
N GLU A 99 -1.09 -2.51 12.69
CA GLU A 99 -1.25 -1.05 12.84
C GLU A 99 -1.29 -0.36 11.49
N MET A 100 -0.38 -0.74 10.59
CA MET A 100 -0.36 -0.21 9.24
C MET A 100 -1.63 -0.55 8.48
N MET A 101 -2.11 -1.78 8.63
CA MET A 101 -3.35 -2.20 7.99
C MET A 101 -4.53 -1.38 8.52
N ARG A 102 -4.58 -1.13 9.82
CA ARG A 102 -5.64 -0.32 10.43
C ARG A 102 -5.65 1.09 9.84
N ILE A 103 -4.48 1.72 9.78
CA ILE A 103 -4.34 3.06 9.22
C ILE A 103 -4.76 3.07 7.75
N PHE A 104 -4.31 2.09 6.98
CA PHE A 104 -4.64 1.98 5.57
C PHE A 104 -6.15 1.86 5.37
N MET A 105 -6.79 0.96 6.11
CA MET A 105 -8.24 0.74 5.98
C MET A 105 -9.02 1.99 6.32
N MET A 106 -8.63 2.70 7.37
CA MET A 106 -9.33 3.91 7.79
C MET A 106 -9.18 5.04 6.77
N THR A 107 -7.97 5.27 6.28
CA THR A 107 -7.68 6.42 5.43
C THR A 107 -8.06 6.19 3.97
N ALA A 108 -7.88 4.99 3.46
CA ALA A 108 -8.22 4.68 2.07
C ALA A 108 -9.73 4.77 1.84
N PHE A 109 -10.52 4.25 2.77
CA PHE A 109 -11.98 4.31 2.65
C PHE A 109 -12.51 5.73 2.82
N GLN A 110 -11.93 6.52 3.69
CA GLN A 110 -12.31 7.92 3.84
C GLN A 110 -12.10 8.69 2.54
N GLY A 111 -10.98 8.46 1.87
CA GLY A 111 -10.70 9.10 0.61
C GLY A 111 -11.74 8.78 -0.46
N ILE A 112 -12.23 7.55 -0.49
CA ILE A 112 -13.26 7.13 -1.44
C ILE A 112 -14.60 7.81 -1.11
N GLU A 113 -14.98 7.82 0.16
CA GLU A 113 -16.23 8.45 0.60
C GLU A 113 -16.24 9.95 0.31
N GLU A 114 -15.14 10.63 0.54
CA GLU A 114 -15.02 12.06 0.25
C GLU A 114 -15.17 12.35 -1.23
N ARG A 115 -14.60 11.49 -2.09
CA ARG A 115 -14.72 11.66 -3.54
C ARG A 115 -16.16 11.43 -4.00
N ASP A 116 -16.81 10.43 -3.47
CA ASP A 116 -18.20 10.14 -3.82
C ASP A 116 -19.15 11.21 -3.28
N GLY A 117 -18.82 11.82 -2.16
CA GLY A 117 -19.63 12.86 -1.56
C GLY A 117 -19.62 14.19 -2.29
N HIS A 118 -18.73 14.37 -3.27
CA HIS A 118 -18.62 15.61 -4.03
C HIS A 118 -19.41 15.60 -5.34
N HIS A 119 -20.23 14.59 -5.54
CA HIS A 119 -21.15 14.56 -6.68
C HIS A 119 -22.42 15.38 -6.40
#